data_aeffaf8959e6e430941b52615dcb1aeb
#
_entry.id   aeffaf8959e6e430941b52615dcb1aeb
#
_cell.length_a   1.000
_cell.length_b   1.000
_cell.length_c   1.000
_cell.angle_alpha   90.00
_cell.angle_beta   90.00
_cell.angle_gamma   90.00
#
_symmetry.space_group_name_H-M   'P 1'
#
loop_
_entity.id
_entity.type
_entity.pdbx_description
1 polymer ?
#
loop_
_entity_poly.entity_id
_entity_poly.type
_entity_poly.pdbx_seq_one_letter_code
_entity_poly.pdbx_strand_id
1 'polypeptide(L)'
;MAEDRLEKLVRRYQKAAEKKDSWGEHWRECYEYAFPQRENVSCEGFCENSGAKKNLHLYDGTAPDAVDQLASSLLAELTPAWAKWFGLKAGSELNETERAQVAPVLEKTTDVMLQNFEHSNFAVEIHQCYLDLVMAGTACLMFEEAPLGEATAFRFYAVPLREIAIEESAAGKIDTTFRCSRINLGGIRERFPECELPSSFARKCEEDPDCKIKLIEAVMPRNNNCGACGYDYTAFVWDGEFGSDAGFVLREGVFETSPFINFRWLKAPGEVYGRSPVMKALPDIKTANKVVELILKNASISVTGIWQADDDGVLNPANVRLVPGAIIPKAVGSKGLTPLEAPGKFDVSQLVLEDLRKRINHALLADRLAEINTPAMTATEVLERSAEIARILGASFGRLQSELLTPLLKRAFCILRRRGDIMNFDLDGKIVDLQYKSPLALSQARKDVGNVTEWVTQAAALGADGLAAVNMFEASKWLGRTLNVPASLIIETKPETTGAALELSPVGNGGREAGNVGIL
;
A
#
# COMPACT_ATOMS: atom_id res chain seq x y z
N MET A 1 -38.61 -16.43 0.68
CA MET A 1 -37.51 -16.30 1.66
C MET A 1 -36.16 -16.01 0.98
N ALA A 2 -35.75 -16.73 -0.07
CA ALA A 2 -34.51 -16.42 -0.80
C ALA A 2 -34.60 -15.09 -1.58
N GLU A 3 -35.70 -14.84 -2.27
CA GLU A 3 -35.97 -13.59 -2.99
C GLU A 3 -35.97 -12.37 -2.07
N ASP A 4 -36.61 -12.43 -0.90
CA ASP A 4 -36.64 -11.35 0.11
C ASP A 4 -35.23 -11.07 0.68
N ARG A 5 -34.36 -12.09 0.77
CA ARG A 5 -32.96 -11.93 1.18
C ARG A 5 -32.14 -11.21 0.09
N LEU A 6 -32.33 -11.61 -1.17
CA LEU A 6 -31.64 -10.98 -2.31
C LEU A 6 -32.06 -9.51 -2.45
N GLU A 7 -33.35 -9.22 -2.35
CA GLU A 7 -33.86 -7.84 -2.42
C GLU A 7 -33.25 -6.95 -1.33
N LYS A 8 -33.12 -7.46 -0.09
CA LYS A 8 -32.44 -6.75 0.99
C LYS A 8 -30.96 -6.51 0.70
N LEU A 9 -30.28 -7.48 0.08
CA LEU A 9 -28.88 -7.33 -0.33
C LEU A 9 -28.71 -6.28 -1.41
N VAL A 10 -29.55 -6.30 -2.44
CA VAL A 10 -29.55 -5.31 -3.51
C VAL A 10 -29.79 -3.90 -2.95
N ARG A 11 -30.77 -3.71 -2.07
CA ARG A 11 -31.02 -2.41 -1.43
C ARG A 11 -29.84 -1.92 -0.59
N ARG A 12 -29.13 -2.83 0.10
CA ARG A 12 -27.93 -2.46 0.85
C ARG A 12 -26.80 -2.06 -0.10
N TYR A 13 -26.58 -2.84 -1.15
CA TYR A 13 -25.60 -2.50 -2.19
C TYR A 13 -25.87 -1.12 -2.81
N GLN A 14 -27.13 -0.83 -3.19
CA GLN A 14 -27.50 0.46 -3.75
C GLN A 14 -27.16 1.62 -2.82
N LYS A 15 -27.50 1.51 -1.53
CA LYS A 15 -27.16 2.52 -0.53
C LYS A 15 -25.64 2.70 -0.35
N ALA A 16 -24.87 1.61 -0.42
CA ALA A 16 -23.41 1.67 -0.33
C ALA A 16 -22.82 2.30 -1.60
N ALA A 17 -23.39 2.00 -2.78
CA ALA A 17 -23.01 2.59 -4.06
C ALA A 17 -23.31 4.09 -4.10
N GLU A 18 -24.49 4.55 -3.66
CA GLU A 18 -24.84 5.98 -3.56
C GLU A 18 -23.83 6.74 -2.69
N LYS A 19 -23.45 6.18 -1.53
CA LYS A 19 -22.41 6.80 -0.68
C LYS A 19 -21.06 6.88 -1.39
N LYS A 20 -20.70 5.86 -2.16
CA LYS A 20 -19.48 5.85 -2.97
C LYS A 20 -19.52 6.92 -4.06
N ASP A 21 -20.65 7.04 -4.77
CA ASP A 21 -20.80 7.96 -5.90
C ASP A 21 -20.62 9.42 -5.47
N SER A 22 -20.98 9.77 -4.23
CA SER A 22 -20.71 11.09 -3.67
C SER A 22 -19.21 11.46 -3.58
N TRP A 23 -18.34 10.47 -3.61
CA TRP A 23 -16.88 10.65 -3.63
C TRP A 23 -16.28 10.61 -5.04
N GLY A 24 -17.05 10.13 -6.02
CA GLY A 24 -16.58 9.82 -7.37
C GLY A 24 -15.92 11.00 -8.09
N GLU A 25 -16.52 12.21 -7.99
CA GLU A 25 -15.96 13.42 -8.61
C GLU A 25 -14.63 13.83 -7.98
N HIS A 26 -14.54 13.79 -6.65
CA HIS A 26 -13.32 14.13 -5.94
C HIS A 26 -12.17 13.14 -6.25
N TRP A 27 -12.46 11.85 -6.28
CA TRP A 27 -11.48 10.84 -6.67
C TRP A 27 -11.03 11.02 -8.13
N ARG A 28 -11.98 11.29 -9.05
CA ARG A 28 -11.66 11.53 -10.46
C ARG A 28 -10.66 12.67 -10.61
N GLU A 29 -10.89 13.79 -9.93
CA GLU A 29 -9.93 14.90 -9.93
C GLU A 29 -8.56 14.51 -9.39
N CYS A 30 -8.50 13.72 -8.30
CA CYS A 30 -7.23 13.24 -7.75
C CYS A 30 -6.45 12.41 -8.76
N TYR A 31 -7.12 11.47 -9.46
CA TYR A 31 -6.47 10.66 -10.50
C TYR A 31 -6.07 11.50 -11.72
N GLU A 32 -6.92 12.39 -12.19
CA GLU A 32 -6.66 13.24 -13.35
C GLU A 32 -5.40 14.10 -13.19
N TYR A 33 -5.21 14.72 -12.03
CA TYR A 33 -4.11 15.65 -11.78
C TYR A 33 -2.86 15.02 -11.16
N ALA A 34 -2.97 13.90 -10.45
CA ALA A 34 -1.82 13.30 -9.79
C ALA A 34 -1.37 11.96 -10.38
N PHE A 35 -2.26 11.16 -11.02
CA PHE A 35 -1.87 9.91 -11.66
C PHE A 35 -2.84 9.48 -12.78
N PRO A 36 -2.93 10.22 -13.89
CA PRO A 36 -3.94 10.01 -14.93
C PRO A 36 -3.87 8.65 -15.63
N GLN A 37 -2.72 7.97 -15.58
CA GLN A 37 -2.58 6.63 -16.17
C GLN A 37 -3.49 5.59 -15.50
N ARG A 38 -3.87 5.81 -14.24
CA ARG A 38 -4.71 4.92 -13.43
C ARG A 38 -6.18 5.36 -13.32
N GLU A 39 -6.66 6.23 -14.19
CA GLU A 39 -8.04 6.70 -14.15
C GLU A 39 -9.04 5.53 -14.24
N ASN A 40 -9.75 5.26 -13.14
CA ASN A 40 -10.66 4.13 -13.01
C ASN A 40 -11.82 4.40 -12.04
N VAL A 41 -12.33 5.64 -11.96
CA VAL A 41 -13.32 6.01 -10.95
C VAL A 41 -14.76 5.98 -11.47
N SER A 42 -14.98 6.09 -12.78
CA SER A 42 -16.34 6.13 -13.35
C SER A 42 -16.94 4.72 -13.48
N CYS A 43 -18.04 4.46 -12.79
CA CYS A 43 -18.79 3.20 -12.90
C CYS A 43 -19.57 3.07 -14.21
N GLU A 44 -19.93 4.18 -14.85
CA GLU A 44 -20.79 4.19 -16.06
C GLU A 44 -20.01 4.08 -17.37
N GLY A 45 -18.73 4.41 -17.37
CA GLY A 45 -17.86 4.29 -18.54
C GLY A 45 -16.72 3.33 -18.26
N PHE A 46 -16.93 2.02 -18.43
CA PHE A 46 -15.79 1.14 -18.68
C PHE A 46 -15.17 1.61 -19.99
N CYS A 47 -14.16 2.48 -19.89
CA CYS A 47 -13.36 2.85 -21.04
C CYS A 47 -12.74 1.57 -21.60
N GLU A 48 -13.32 1.07 -22.68
CA GLU A 48 -12.75 -0.02 -23.48
C GLU A 48 -11.41 0.37 -24.12
N ASN A 49 -11.07 1.64 -24.10
CA ASN A 49 -9.81 2.17 -24.60
C ASN A 49 -8.69 2.06 -23.57
N SER A 50 -8.31 0.83 -23.22
CA SER A 50 -7.03 0.57 -22.58
C SER A 50 -5.90 1.02 -23.53
N GLY A 51 -5.14 2.05 -23.16
CA GLY A 51 -4.05 2.59 -23.99
C GLY A 51 -4.31 3.98 -24.55
N ALA A 52 -5.45 4.61 -24.27
CA ALA A 52 -5.67 6.02 -24.61
C ALA A 52 -4.67 6.93 -23.87
N LYS A 53 -4.22 8.00 -24.56
CA LYS A 53 -3.37 9.03 -23.93
C LYS A 53 -4.18 9.80 -22.89
N LYS A 54 -3.93 9.54 -21.62
CA LYS A 54 -4.64 10.16 -20.49
C LYS A 54 -3.95 11.41 -19.94
N ASN A 55 -2.73 11.72 -20.38
CA ASN A 55 -1.88 12.80 -19.85
C ASN A 55 -2.04 14.14 -20.60
N LEU A 56 -3.12 14.34 -21.36
CA LEU A 56 -3.28 15.52 -22.23
C LEU A 56 -3.34 16.85 -21.47
N HIS A 57 -3.73 16.83 -20.19
CA HIS A 57 -3.90 18.00 -19.34
C HIS A 57 -2.85 18.11 -18.23
N LEU A 58 -1.87 17.19 -18.20
CA LEU A 58 -0.82 17.18 -17.21
C LEU A 58 0.43 17.90 -17.73
N TYR A 59 0.74 19.05 -17.15
CA TYR A 59 1.90 19.88 -17.52
C TYR A 59 3.01 19.81 -16.45
N ASP A 60 2.68 19.49 -15.20
CA ASP A 60 3.64 19.36 -14.09
C ASP A 60 3.71 17.90 -13.61
N GLY A 61 4.90 17.29 -13.63
CA GLY A 61 5.15 15.90 -13.24
C GLY A 61 5.41 15.71 -11.73
N THR A 62 5.46 16.77 -10.94
CA THR A 62 5.84 16.67 -9.51
C THR A 62 4.91 15.78 -8.70
N ALA A 63 3.60 15.88 -8.94
CA ALA A 63 2.62 15.09 -8.20
C ALA A 63 2.66 13.59 -8.54
N PRO A 64 2.71 13.16 -9.81
CA PRO A 64 2.90 11.76 -10.17
C PRO A 64 4.15 11.13 -9.56
N ASP A 65 5.30 11.82 -9.65
CA ASP A 65 6.56 11.34 -9.09
C ASP A 65 6.49 11.19 -7.57
N ALA A 66 5.90 12.17 -6.88
CA ALA A 66 5.73 12.13 -5.43
C ALA A 66 4.77 11.03 -4.96
N VAL A 67 3.73 10.72 -5.75
CA VAL A 67 2.78 9.61 -5.48
C VAL A 67 3.50 8.26 -5.59
N ASP A 68 4.24 8.05 -6.68
CA ASP A 68 5.01 6.81 -6.88
C ASP A 68 6.06 6.62 -5.78
N GLN A 69 6.75 7.68 -5.40
CA GLN A 69 7.73 7.65 -4.33
C GLN A 69 7.10 7.31 -2.97
N LEU A 70 5.95 7.91 -2.64
CA LEU A 70 5.24 7.59 -1.39
C LEU A 70 4.74 6.15 -1.38
N ALA A 71 4.16 5.65 -2.48
CA ALA A 71 3.68 4.26 -2.57
C ALA A 71 4.84 3.26 -2.44
N SER A 72 5.98 3.52 -3.10
CA SER A 72 7.18 2.70 -3.00
C SER A 72 7.77 2.71 -1.58
N SER A 73 7.76 3.86 -0.91
CA SER A 73 8.20 3.99 0.48
C SER A 73 7.29 3.22 1.44
N LEU A 74 5.96 3.25 1.23
CA LEU A 74 5.03 2.46 2.01
C LEU A 74 5.29 0.95 1.85
N LEU A 75 5.59 0.49 0.63
CA LEU A 75 5.97 -0.90 0.38
C LEU A 75 7.24 -1.26 1.16
N ALA A 76 8.27 -0.42 1.08
CA ALA A 76 9.55 -0.64 1.73
C ALA A 76 9.47 -0.64 3.27
N GLU A 77 8.60 0.17 3.85
CA GLU A 77 8.50 0.35 5.30
C GLU A 77 7.48 -0.58 5.98
N LEU A 78 6.35 -0.89 5.31
CA LEU A 78 5.27 -1.70 5.89
C LEU A 78 5.41 -3.18 5.57
N THR A 79 5.73 -3.51 4.31
CA THR A 79 5.72 -4.89 3.79
C THR A 79 6.93 -5.18 2.89
N PRO A 80 8.17 -4.97 3.39
CA PRO A 80 9.37 -5.19 2.60
C PRO A 80 9.50 -6.66 2.17
N ALA A 81 9.71 -6.89 0.87
CA ALA A 81 9.88 -8.23 0.34
C ALA A 81 11.17 -8.92 0.79
N TRP A 82 12.19 -8.13 1.19
CA TRP A 82 13.52 -8.63 1.57
C TRP A 82 13.73 -8.84 3.07
N ALA A 83 12.75 -8.54 3.92
CA ALA A 83 12.89 -8.59 5.38
C ALA A 83 11.68 -9.21 6.06
N LYS A 84 11.90 -9.82 7.22
CA LYS A 84 10.82 -10.31 8.07
C LYS A 84 10.09 -9.12 8.68
N TRP A 85 8.94 -8.74 8.13
CA TRP A 85 8.14 -7.58 8.57
C TRP A 85 7.09 -7.90 9.64
N PHE A 86 6.88 -9.19 9.94
CA PHE A 86 6.07 -9.65 11.06
C PHE A 86 6.68 -10.87 11.75
N GLY A 87 6.16 -11.22 12.89
CA GLY A 87 6.47 -12.42 13.63
C GLY A 87 5.32 -12.81 14.55
N LEU A 88 5.29 -14.07 14.93
CA LEU A 88 4.38 -14.59 15.94
C LEU A 88 5.11 -14.67 17.27
N LYS A 89 4.50 -14.19 18.34
CA LYS A 89 5.04 -14.22 19.69
C LYS A 89 4.05 -14.90 20.64
N ALA A 90 4.57 -15.63 21.62
CA ALA A 90 3.75 -16.17 22.70
C ALA A 90 3.08 -15.06 23.49
N GLY A 91 1.79 -15.16 23.70
CA GLY A 91 0.95 -14.18 24.37
C GLY A 91 1.21 -14.08 25.88
N SER A 92 0.47 -13.18 26.54
CA SER A 92 0.67 -12.86 27.95
C SER A 92 0.15 -13.93 28.90
N GLU A 93 -0.79 -14.78 28.50
CA GLU A 93 -1.40 -15.80 29.33
C GLU A 93 -0.52 -17.05 29.52
N LEU A 94 0.50 -17.27 28.65
CA LEU A 94 1.41 -18.40 28.75
C LEU A 94 2.51 -18.19 29.80
N ASN A 95 2.82 -19.22 30.57
CA ASN A 95 3.93 -19.25 31.51
C ASN A 95 5.28 -19.26 30.76
N GLU A 96 6.40 -18.93 31.45
CA GLU A 96 7.72 -18.88 30.79
C GLU A 96 8.15 -20.21 30.18
N THR A 97 7.85 -21.34 30.85
CA THR A 97 8.14 -22.67 30.33
C THR A 97 7.32 -23.01 29.08
N GLU A 98 6.06 -22.67 29.08
CA GLU A 98 5.17 -22.86 27.92
C GLU A 98 5.59 -21.95 26.74
N ARG A 99 5.99 -20.70 27.04
CA ARG A 99 6.54 -19.78 26.01
C ARG A 99 7.79 -20.35 25.34
N ALA A 100 8.69 -20.94 26.14
CA ALA A 100 9.90 -21.57 25.61
C ALA A 100 9.60 -22.75 24.68
N GLN A 101 8.57 -23.55 24.99
CA GLN A 101 8.17 -24.69 24.17
C GLN A 101 7.47 -24.28 22.87
N VAL A 102 6.67 -23.21 22.92
CA VAL A 102 5.88 -22.74 21.78
C VAL A 102 6.70 -21.86 20.83
N ALA A 103 7.73 -21.14 21.32
CA ALA A 103 8.52 -20.20 20.54
C ALA A 103 9.08 -20.80 19.21
N PRO A 104 9.70 -22.00 19.18
CA PRO A 104 10.22 -22.58 17.93
C PRO A 104 9.12 -22.89 16.91
N VAL A 105 7.94 -23.28 17.40
CA VAL A 105 6.77 -23.57 16.53
C VAL A 105 6.25 -22.29 15.89
N LEU A 106 6.17 -21.20 16.67
CA LEU A 106 5.75 -19.89 16.17
C LEU A 106 6.75 -19.30 15.18
N GLU A 107 8.05 -19.50 15.41
CA GLU A 107 9.10 -19.08 14.48
C GLU A 107 8.98 -19.84 13.15
N LYS A 108 8.85 -21.17 13.18
CA LYS A 108 8.64 -22.00 12.00
C LYS A 108 7.36 -21.61 11.25
N THR A 109 6.27 -21.36 11.96
CA THR A 109 5.00 -20.90 11.36
C THR A 109 5.17 -19.54 10.69
N THR A 110 5.90 -18.62 11.31
CA THR A 110 6.24 -17.31 10.72
C THR A 110 7.04 -17.48 9.44
N ASP A 111 8.04 -18.36 9.40
CA ASP A 111 8.85 -18.61 8.21
C ASP A 111 8.03 -19.23 7.07
N VAL A 112 7.13 -20.17 7.36
CA VAL A 112 6.21 -20.74 6.36
C VAL A 112 5.28 -19.67 5.80
N MET A 113 4.73 -18.79 6.65
CA MET A 113 3.89 -17.68 6.19
C MET A 113 4.67 -16.73 5.29
N LEU A 114 5.88 -16.29 5.70
CA LEU A 114 6.73 -15.40 4.90
C LEU A 114 7.10 -16.00 3.56
N GLN A 115 7.49 -17.28 3.52
CA GLN A 115 7.80 -18.00 2.29
C GLN A 115 6.62 -18.02 1.32
N ASN A 116 5.40 -18.21 1.81
CA ASN A 116 4.19 -18.15 0.97
C ASN A 116 3.94 -16.73 0.44
N PHE A 117 4.20 -15.67 1.22
CA PHE A 117 4.13 -14.28 0.72
C PHE A 117 5.19 -14.00 -0.35
N GLU A 118 6.43 -14.45 -0.15
CA GLU A 118 7.54 -14.26 -1.10
C GLU A 118 7.29 -14.95 -2.45
N HIS A 119 6.73 -16.15 -2.43
CA HIS A 119 6.42 -16.89 -3.65
C HIS A 119 5.13 -16.45 -4.34
N SER A 120 4.35 -15.56 -3.72
CA SER A 120 3.09 -15.05 -4.26
C SER A 120 3.27 -13.75 -5.04
N ASN A 121 2.18 -13.29 -5.66
CA ASN A 121 2.11 -11.99 -6.32
C ASN A 121 1.86 -10.83 -5.34
N PHE A 122 2.04 -11.03 -4.02
CA PHE A 122 1.71 -10.06 -2.98
C PHE A 122 2.37 -8.69 -3.19
N ALA A 123 3.68 -8.66 -3.41
CA ALA A 123 4.43 -7.40 -3.52
C ALA A 123 3.93 -6.52 -4.67
N VAL A 124 3.54 -7.12 -5.79
CA VAL A 124 3.01 -6.41 -6.95
C VAL A 124 1.63 -5.84 -6.66
N GLU A 125 0.73 -6.67 -6.13
CA GLU A 125 -0.67 -6.28 -5.89
C GLU A 125 -0.80 -5.27 -4.74
N ILE A 126 -0.02 -5.42 -3.67
CA ILE A 126 -0.06 -4.47 -2.54
C ILE A 126 0.50 -3.10 -2.94
N HIS A 127 1.51 -3.03 -3.82
CA HIS A 127 1.99 -1.76 -4.36
C HIS A 127 0.89 -1.04 -5.13
N GLN A 128 0.10 -1.76 -5.93
CA GLN A 128 -1.06 -1.21 -6.62
C GLN A 128 -2.11 -0.67 -5.63
N CYS A 129 -2.32 -1.37 -4.52
CA CYS A 129 -3.20 -0.89 -3.45
C CYS A 129 -2.64 0.35 -2.75
N TYR A 130 -1.32 0.45 -2.55
CA TYR A 130 -0.71 1.66 -1.98
C TYR A 130 -0.84 2.87 -2.89
N LEU A 131 -0.76 2.71 -4.21
CA LEU A 131 -1.07 3.78 -5.15
C LEU A 131 -2.52 4.27 -4.98
N ASP A 132 -3.51 3.36 -4.92
CA ASP A 132 -4.91 3.74 -4.69
C ASP A 132 -5.11 4.40 -3.32
N LEU A 133 -4.42 3.92 -2.29
CA LEU A 133 -4.44 4.50 -0.95
C LEU A 133 -3.94 5.95 -0.93
N VAL A 134 -2.84 6.22 -1.61
CA VAL A 134 -2.26 7.57 -1.72
C VAL A 134 -3.15 8.48 -2.54
N MET A 135 -3.78 7.97 -3.60
CA MET A 135 -4.64 8.73 -4.50
C MET A 135 -6.02 9.01 -3.93
N ALA A 136 -6.73 7.96 -3.52
CA ALA A 136 -8.15 8.01 -3.12
C ALA A 136 -8.36 7.88 -1.61
N GLY A 137 -7.31 7.60 -0.83
CA GLY A 137 -7.39 7.45 0.62
C GLY A 137 -8.00 6.14 1.09
N THR A 138 -8.45 5.29 0.18
CA THR A 138 -9.04 3.98 0.46
C THR A 138 -8.55 2.99 -0.59
N ALA A 139 -8.20 1.80 -0.17
CA ALA A 139 -7.79 0.72 -1.06
C ALA A 139 -8.40 -0.61 -0.61
N CYS A 140 -8.49 -1.56 -1.54
CA CYS A 140 -8.99 -2.90 -1.29
C CYS A 140 -8.07 -3.94 -1.91
N LEU A 141 -7.60 -4.86 -1.07
CA LEU A 141 -6.86 -6.04 -1.49
C LEU A 141 -7.76 -7.26 -1.35
N MET A 142 -8.01 -7.98 -2.44
CA MET A 142 -8.65 -9.28 -2.39
C MET A 142 -7.59 -10.36 -2.18
N PHE A 143 -7.79 -11.19 -1.18
CA PHE A 143 -6.89 -12.27 -0.81
C PHE A 143 -7.62 -13.60 -0.90
N GLU A 144 -7.31 -14.38 -1.89
CA GLU A 144 -7.88 -15.71 -2.14
C GLU A 144 -6.87 -16.82 -1.85
N GLU A 145 -7.37 -18.00 -1.62
CA GLU A 145 -6.55 -19.20 -1.57
C GLU A 145 -6.21 -19.65 -2.98
N ALA A 146 -4.93 -19.90 -3.24
CA ALA A 146 -4.48 -20.41 -4.52
C ALA A 146 -4.92 -21.89 -4.70
N PRO A 147 -5.14 -22.37 -5.92
CA PRO A 147 -5.41 -23.78 -6.19
C PRO A 147 -4.33 -24.71 -5.64
N LEU A 148 -4.72 -25.93 -5.30
CA LEU A 148 -3.77 -26.95 -4.86
C LEU A 148 -2.81 -27.30 -6.03
N GLY A 149 -1.51 -27.33 -5.73
CA GLY A 149 -0.46 -27.61 -6.71
C GLY A 149 0.30 -26.38 -7.19
N GLU A 150 -0.12 -25.15 -6.81
CA GLU A 150 0.69 -23.96 -7.01
C GLU A 150 1.83 -23.86 -5.95
N ALA A 151 2.90 -23.11 -6.28
CA ALA A 151 4.07 -22.94 -5.42
C ALA A 151 3.76 -22.20 -4.11
N THR A 152 2.64 -21.49 -4.06
CA THR A 152 2.16 -20.73 -2.89
C THR A 152 0.70 -21.04 -2.61
N ALA A 153 0.30 -20.91 -1.34
CA ALA A 153 -1.09 -20.99 -0.93
C ALA A 153 -1.88 -19.69 -1.18
N PHE A 154 -1.20 -18.60 -1.57
CA PHE A 154 -1.76 -17.26 -1.58
C PHE A 154 -1.89 -16.70 -2.98
N ARG A 155 -3.04 -16.09 -3.26
CA ARG A 155 -3.30 -15.32 -4.47
C ARG A 155 -3.91 -13.98 -4.09
N PHE A 156 -3.34 -12.90 -4.63
CA PHE A 156 -3.77 -11.53 -4.35
C PHE A 156 -4.27 -10.84 -5.60
N TYR A 157 -5.17 -9.89 -5.40
CA TYR A 157 -5.68 -9.03 -6.45
C TYR A 157 -5.98 -7.63 -5.89
N ALA A 158 -5.38 -6.61 -6.44
CA ALA A 158 -5.69 -5.21 -6.13
C ALA A 158 -7.02 -4.84 -6.79
N VAL A 159 -8.08 -4.74 -5.99
CA VAL A 159 -9.41 -4.44 -6.51
C VAL A 159 -9.54 -2.94 -6.76
N PRO A 160 -9.85 -2.52 -8.00
CA PRO A 160 -10.05 -1.11 -8.30
C PRO A 160 -11.17 -0.51 -7.45
N LEU A 161 -10.96 0.70 -6.94
CA LEU A 161 -11.93 1.34 -6.06
C LEU A 161 -13.32 1.54 -6.71
N ARG A 162 -13.37 1.66 -8.04
CA ARG A 162 -14.63 1.70 -8.80
C ARG A 162 -15.50 0.46 -8.60
N GLU A 163 -14.89 -0.71 -8.35
CA GLU A 163 -15.60 -1.97 -8.18
C GLU A 163 -16.10 -2.18 -6.75
N ILE A 164 -15.59 -1.41 -5.78
CA ILE A 164 -15.83 -1.62 -4.35
C ILE A 164 -16.82 -0.62 -3.81
N ALA A 165 -17.81 -1.12 -3.07
CA ALA A 165 -18.65 -0.34 -2.16
C ALA A 165 -18.55 -0.95 -0.76
N ILE A 166 -18.30 -0.13 0.24
CA ILE A 166 -18.04 -0.56 1.62
C ILE A 166 -19.07 0.02 2.58
N GLU A 167 -19.37 -0.74 3.63
CA GLU A 167 -20.13 -0.28 4.76
C GLU A 167 -19.31 -0.44 6.04
N GLU A 168 -19.55 0.46 6.97
CA GLU A 168 -18.91 0.48 8.28
C GLU A 168 -19.89 0.04 9.36
N SER A 169 -19.45 -0.81 10.26
CA SER A 169 -20.22 -1.20 11.45
C SER A 169 -20.34 -0.06 12.46
N ALA A 170 -21.24 -0.21 13.43
CA ALA A 170 -21.38 0.72 14.56
C ALA A 170 -20.08 0.88 15.37
N ALA A 171 -19.18 -0.11 15.31
CA ALA A 171 -17.86 -0.06 15.94
C ALA A 171 -16.79 0.67 15.13
N GLY A 172 -17.13 1.24 13.96
CA GLY A 172 -16.20 1.97 13.11
C GLY A 172 -15.26 1.09 12.28
N LYS A 173 -15.50 -0.22 12.21
CA LYS A 173 -14.74 -1.16 11.38
C LYS A 173 -15.44 -1.37 10.04
N ILE A 174 -14.67 -1.49 8.96
CA ILE A 174 -15.18 -1.92 7.67
C ILE A 174 -15.38 -3.41 7.74
N ASP A 175 -16.63 -3.85 7.78
CA ASP A 175 -16.99 -5.27 7.93
C ASP A 175 -17.82 -5.80 6.75
N THR A 176 -18.43 -4.92 5.98
CA THR A 176 -19.24 -5.28 4.82
C THR A 176 -18.60 -4.72 3.55
N THR A 177 -18.44 -5.59 2.56
CA THR A 177 -17.84 -5.24 1.27
C THR A 177 -18.71 -5.78 0.16
N PHE A 178 -19.02 -4.92 -0.80
CA PHE A 178 -19.65 -5.28 -2.06
C PHE A 178 -18.64 -5.01 -3.18
N ARG A 179 -18.39 -6.01 -4.02
CA ARG A 179 -17.62 -5.87 -5.25
C ARG A 179 -18.56 -6.00 -6.43
N CYS A 180 -18.61 -4.99 -7.29
CA CYS A 180 -19.34 -5.00 -8.56
C CYS A 180 -18.35 -5.10 -9.71
N SER A 181 -18.28 -6.25 -10.36
CA SER A 181 -17.43 -6.48 -11.52
C SER A 181 -18.27 -6.78 -12.76
N ARG A 182 -17.72 -6.53 -13.95
CA ARG A 182 -18.34 -6.94 -15.21
C ARG A 182 -17.60 -8.16 -15.74
N ILE A 183 -18.33 -9.23 -15.96
CA ILE A 183 -17.82 -10.51 -16.41
C ILE A 183 -18.64 -11.01 -17.60
N ASN A 184 -18.01 -11.66 -18.55
CA ASN A 184 -18.72 -12.34 -19.63
C ASN A 184 -19.21 -13.73 -19.19
N LEU A 185 -20.08 -14.36 -19.98
CA LEU A 185 -20.65 -15.67 -19.67
C LEU A 185 -19.57 -16.76 -19.50
N GLY A 186 -18.51 -16.73 -20.32
CA GLY A 186 -17.39 -17.66 -20.18
C GLY A 186 -16.73 -17.58 -18.83
N GLY A 187 -16.44 -16.36 -18.36
CA GLY A 187 -15.86 -16.11 -17.03
C GLY A 187 -16.78 -16.49 -15.88
N ILE A 188 -18.13 -16.36 -16.04
CA ILE A 188 -19.07 -16.85 -15.03
C ILE A 188 -19.00 -18.38 -14.91
N ARG A 189 -19.00 -19.11 -16.05
CA ARG A 189 -18.91 -20.58 -16.05
C ARG A 189 -17.58 -21.08 -15.49
N GLU A 190 -16.50 -20.38 -15.76
CA GLU A 190 -15.17 -20.71 -15.21
C GLU A 190 -15.13 -20.49 -13.69
N ARG A 191 -15.67 -19.37 -13.22
CA ARG A 191 -15.61 -18.99 -11.79
C ARG A 191 -16.66 -19.69 -10.93
N PHE A 192 -17.83 -20.04 -11.53
CA PHE A 192 -18.95 -20.69 -10.87
C PHE A 192 -19.44 -21.90 -11.68
N PRO A 193 -18.64 -22.97 -11.79
CA PRO A 193 -18.96 -24.11 -12.65
C PRO A 193 -20.24 -24.88 -12.23
N GLU A 194 -20.63 -24.77 -10.97
CA GLU A 194 -21.80 -25.46 -10.40
C GLU A 194 -23.10 -24.65 -10.54
N CYS A 195 -23.06 -23.46 -11.14
CA CYS A 195 -24.22 -22.59 -11.20
C CYS A 195 -25.10 -22.90 -12.40
N GLU A 196 -26.40 -23.20 -12.16
CA GLU A 196 -27.43 -23.27 -13.19
C GLU A 196 -27.91 -21.86 -13.56
N LEU A 197 -27.59 -21.41 -14.77
CA LEU A 197 -28.01 -20.11 -15.27
C LEU A 197 -29.47 -20.17 -15.75
N PRO A 198 -30.33 -19.17 -15.43
CA PRO A 198 -31.68 -19.07 -15.97
C PRO A 198 -31.66 -19.12 -17.51
N SER A 199 -32.62 -19.84 -18.10
CA SER A 199 -32.68 -20.07 -19.56
C SER A 199 -32.82 -18.76 -20.36
N SER A 200 -33.51 -17.74 -19.82
CA SER A 200 -33.64 -16.41 -20.41
C SER A 200 -32.29 -15.68 -20.50
N PHE A 201 -31.46 -15.92 -19.52
CA PHE A 201 -30.14 -15.29 -19.40
C PHE A 201 -29.12 -16.01 -20.30
N ALA A 202 -29.11 -17.35 -20.29
CA ALA A 202 -28.24 -18.15 -21.15
C ALA A 202 -28.47 -17.81 -22.64
N ARG A 203 -29.73 -17.62 -23.05
CA ARG A 203 -30.09 -17.30 -24.44
C ARG A 203 -29.59 -15.93 -24.89
N LYS A 204 -29.71 -14.88 -24.06
CA LYS A 204 -29.19 -13.56 -24.39
C LYS A 204 -27.65 -13.54 -24.52
N CYS A 205 -26.97 -14.32 -23.66
CA CYS A 205 -25.51 -14.44 -23.74
C CYS A 205 -25.04 -15.32 -24.92
N GLU A 206 -25.90 -16.19 -25.45
CA GLU A 206 -25.65 -16.95 -26.70
C GLU A 206 -25.82 -16.04 -27.93
N GLU A 207 -26.77 -15.10 -27.88
CA GLU A 207 -26.99 -14.10 -28.94
C GLU A 207 -25.84 -13.08 -29.00
N ASP A 208 -25.24 -12.71 -27.86
CA ASP A 208 -24.08 -11.81 -27.75
C ASP A 208 -23.01 -12.40 -26.78
N PRO A 209 -22.01 -13.13 -27.32
CA PRO A 209 -20.95 -13.75 -26.51
C PRO A 209 -20.09 -12.75 -25.72
N ASP A 210 -19.98 -11.51 -26.20
CA ASP A 210 -19.20 -10.45 -25.55
C ASP A 210 -20.00 -9.64 -24.53
N CYS A 211 -21.27 -9.99 -24.33
CA CYS A 211 -22.13 -9.36 -23.34
C CYS A 211 -21.51 -9.42 -21.95
N LYS A 212 -21.24 -8.26 -21.37
CA LYS A 212 -20.68 -8.12 -20.01
C LYS A 212 -21.80 -7.88 -19.01
N ILE A 213 -21.83 -8.72 -18.02
CA ILE A 213 -22.87 -8.78 -16.99
C ILE A 213 -22.33 -8.23 -15.68
N LYS A 214 -23.17 -7.53 -14.93
CA LYS A 214 -22.84 -7.06 -13.57
C LYS A 214 -22.92 -8.21 -12.57
N LEU A 215 -21.76 -8.65 -12.11
CA LEU A 215 -21.60 -9.59 -11.00
C LEU A 215 -21.37 -8.80 -9.71
N ILE A 216 -22.20 -9.04 -8.71
CA ILE A 216 -22.05 -8.46 -7.37
C ILE A 216 -21.68 -9.56 -6.39
N GLU A 217 -20.54 -9.37 -5.73
CA GLU A 217 -20.06 -10.24 -4.67
C GLU A 217 -20.21 -9.49 -3.34
N ALA A 218 -21.03 -10.00 -2.44
CA ALA A 218 -21.28 -9.43 -1.12
C ALA A 218 -20.62 -10.26 -0.04
N VAL A 219 -19.81 -9.64 0.80
CA VAL A 219 -19.21 -10.25 2.00
C VAL A 219 -19.65 -9.45 3.21
N MET A 220 -20.30 -10.11 4.15
CA MET A 220 -20.90 -9.48 5.33
C MET A 220 -20.64 -10.31 6.58
N PRO A 221 -20.51 -9.67 7.76
CA PRO A 221 -20.36 -10.41 9.00
C PRO A 221 -21.61 -11.26 9.28
N ARG A 222 -21.36 -12.50 9.70
CA ARG A 222 -22.42 -13.43 10.06
C ARG A 222 -22.98 -13.09 11.42
N ASN A 223 -24.24 -12.70 11.48
CA ASN A 223 -24.96 -12.41 12.71
C ASN A 223 -25.50 -13.72 13.34
N ASN A 224 -24.62 -14.50 13.96
CA ASN A 224 -25.03 -15.66 14.72
C ASN A 224 -24.99 -15.36 16.22
N ASN A 225 -26.12 -15.54 16.91
CA ASN A 225 -26.22 -15.50 18.37
C ASN A 225 -25.33 -16.55 19.08
N CYS A 226 -24.63 -17.38 18.34
CA CYS A 226 -23.80 -18.49 18.82
C CYS A 226 -22.29 -18.20 18.89
N GLY A 227 -21.83 -16.95 18.75
CA GLY A 227 -20.41 -16.62 18.91
C GLY A 227 -19.46 -17.10 17.80
N ALA A 228 -19.94 -17.77 16.76
CA ALA A 228 -19.13 -18.16 15.62
C ALA A 228 -18.80 -16.93 14.76
N CYS A 229 -17.57 -16.43 14.85
CA CYS A 229 -17.06 -15.42 13.95
C CYS A 229 -16.96 -15.98 12.52
N GLY A 230 -17.48 -15.24 11.55
CA GLY A 230 -17.40 -15.61 10.14
C GLY A 230 -18.07 -14.56 9.27
N TYR A 231 -17.92 -14.75 7.95
CA TYR A 231 -18.49 -13.86 6.95
C TYR A 231 -19.36 -14.67 5.99
N ASP A 232 -20.59 -14.21 5.78
CA ASP A 232 -21.45 -14.73 4.73
C ASP A 232 -21.02 -14.14 3.38
N TYR A 233 -20.79 -14.99 2.40
CA TYR A 233 -20.49 -14.64 1.02
C TYR A 233 -21.68 -14.96 0.15
N THR A 234 -22.08 -14.01 -0.69
CA THR A 234 -23.13 -14.21 -1.69
C THR A 234 -22.70 -13.55 -2.99
N ALA A 235 -22.57 -14.35 -4.04
CA ALA A 235 -22.36 -13.87 -5.41
C ALA A 235 -23.70 -13.91 -6.16
N PHE A 236 -24.09 -12.79 -6.76
CA PHE A 236 -25.35 -12.68 -7.50
C PHE A 236 -25.21 -11.76 -8.70
N VAL A 237 -26.02 -12.03 -9.70
CA VAL A 237 -26.19 -11.14 -10.86
C VAL A 237 -27.39 -10.24 -10.61
N TRP A 238 -27.17 -8.94 -10.79
CA TRP A 238 -28.24 -7.96 -10.77
C TRP A 238 -27.99 -6.96 -11.88
N ASP A 239 -28.89 -6.99 -12.89
CA ASP A 239 -28.82 -6.06 -14.01
C ASP A 239 -30.25 -5.59 -14.33
N GLY A 240 -30.53 -4.32 -14.04
CA GLY A 240 -31.82 -3.70 -14.34
C GLY A 240 -32.17 -3.68 -15.84
N GLU A 241 -31.19 -3.93 -16.72
CA GLU A 241 -31.39 -3.99 -18.17
C GLU A 241 -32.06 -5.30 -18.64
N PHE A 242 -32.07 -6.34 -17.82
CA PHE A 242 -32.65 -7.66 -18.16
C PHE A 242 -34.14 -7.81 -17.85
N GLY A 243 -34.82 -6.74 -17.44
CA GLY A 243 -36.30 -6.70 -17.37
C GLY A 243 -36.95 -7.54 -16.29
N SER A 244 -36.19 -8.18 -15.42
CA SER A 244 -36.65 -8.78 -14.18
C SER A 244 -36.00 -8.05 -13.00
N ASP A 245 -36.81 -7.46 -12.13
CA ASP A 245 -36.36 -6.84 -10.87
C ASP A 245 -35.68 -7.83 -9.92
N ALA A 246 -35.73 -9.12 -10.25
CA ALA A 246 -35.14 -10.20 -9.48
C ALA A 246 -33.83 -10.65 -10.12
N GLY A 247 -32.70 -10.22 -9.54
CA GLY A 247 -31.42 -10.86 -9.77
C GLY A 247 -31.42 -12.34 -9.37
N PHE A 248 -30.41 -13.10 -9.72
CA PHE A 248 -30.27 -14.49 -9.29
C PHE A 248 -28.94 -14.72 -8.58
N VAL A 249 -28.96 -15.64 -7.60
CA VAL A 249 -27.78 -16.01 -6.84
C VAL A 249 -26.98 -17.06 -7.60
N LEU A 250 -25.69 -16.81 -7.77
CA LEU A 250 -24.74 -17.72 -8.39
C LEU A 250 -24.13 -18.69 -7.37
N ARG A 251 -23.74 -18.15 -6.21
CA ARG A 251 -23.09 -18.92 -5.15
C ARG A 251 -23.33 -18.30 -3.79
N GLU A 252 -23.58 -19.14 -2.80
CA GLU A 252 -23.52 -18.78 -1.39
C GLU A 252 -22.39 -19.55 -0.71
N GLY A 253 -21.76 -18.94 0.28
CA GLY A 253 -20.67 -19.55 1.02
C GLY A 253 -20.40 -18.86 2.35
N VAL A 254 -19.47 -19.39 3.11
CA VAL A 254 -19.05 -18.82 4.40
C VAL A 254 -17.53 -18.79 4.42
N PHE A 255 -17.00 -17.64 4.83
CA PHE A 255 -15.58 -17.47 5.10
C PHE A 255 -15.36 -17.30 6.61
N GLU A 256 -14.30 -17.86 7.13
CA GLU A 256 -13.86 -17.63 8.51
C GLU A 256 -13.33 -16.20 8.68
N THR A 257 -12.63 -15.71 7.66
CA THR A 257 -12.10 -14.33 7.59
C THR A 257 -12.48 -13.71 6.25
N SER A 258 -12.73 -12.40 6.21
CA SER A 258 -13.09 -11.70 4.97
C SER A 258 -12.02 -11.87 3.88
N PRO A 259 -12.39 -12.22 2.63
CA PRO A 259 -11.46 -12.22 1.50
C PRO A 259 -11.10 -10.82 1.02
N PHE A 260 -11.89 -9.80 1.37
CA PHE A 260 -11.62 -8.41 1.04
C PHE A 260 -11.01 -7.71 2.25
N ILE A 261 -9.83 -7.14 2.06
CA ILE A 261 -9.11 -6.35 3.06
C ILE A 261 -9.18 -4.90 2.60
N ASN A 262 -10.08 -4.15 3.22
CA ASN A 262 -10.26 -2.72 2.96
C ASN A 262 -9.52 -1.91 4.00
N PHE A 263 -8.76 -0.93 3.57
CA PHE A 263 -7.98 -0.08 4.47
C PHE A 263 -7.94 1.36 3.99
N ARG A 264 -7.76 2.27 4.95
CA ARG A 264 -7.87 3.71 4.75
C ARG A 264 -6.63 4.43 5.24
N TRP A 265 -6.27 5.52 4.58
CA TRP A 265 -5.17 6.38 5.00
C TRP A 265 -5.53 7.18 6.26
N LEU A 266 -6.50 8.07 6.14
CA LEU A 266 -7.01 8.90 7.22
C LEU A 266 -8.53 8.91 7.15
N LYS A 267 -9.21 8.77 8.29
CA LYS A 267 -10.67 8.81 8.36
C LYS A 267 -11.13 10.07 9.09
N ALA A 268 -12.01 10.84 8.48
CA ALA A 268 -12.74 11.88 9.19
C ALA A 268 -13.96 11.27 9.93
N PRO A 269 -14.34 11.79 11.11
CA PRO A 269 -15.52 11.34 11.82
C PRO A 269 -16.78 11.45 10.95
N GLY A 270 -17.57 10.38 10.90
CA GLY A 270 -18.81 10.33 10.09
C GLY A 270 -18.62 9.93 8.62
N GLU A 271 -17.39 9.84 8.11
CA GLU A 271 -17.11 9.39 6.76
C GLU A 271 -16.76 7.89 6.74
N VAL A 272 -17.19 7.19 5.69
CA VAL A 272 -16.89 5.76 5.50
C VAL A 272 -15.56 5.58 4.77
N TYR A 273 -15.34 6.38 3.73
CA TYR A 273 -14.11 6.37 2.93
C TYR A 273 -13.01 7.23 3.55
N GLY A 274 -11.77 6.90 3.24
CA GLY A 274 -10.61 7.61 3.76
C GLY A 274 -10.27 8.88 2.98
N ARG A 275 -9.59 9.81 3.64
CA ARG A 275 -8.99 11.01 3.04
C ARG A 275 -7.54 10.75 2.70
N SER A 276 -7.13 11.10 1.49
CA SER A 276 -5.78 10.87 0.97
C SER A 276 -4.85 12.08 1.16
N PRO A 277 -3.52 11.87 1.14
CA PRO A 277 -2.58 12.98 1.08
C PRO A 277 -2.70 13.77 -0.23
N VAL A 278 -3.04 13.14 -1.34
CA VAL A 278 -3.29 13.81 -2.63
C VAL A 278 -4.50 14.75 -2.53
N MET A 279 -5.60 14.34 -1.88
CA MET A 279 -6.75 15.24 -1.65
C MET A 279 -6.36 16.52 -0.93
N LYS A 280 -5.44 16.42 0.04
CA LYS A 280 -4.92 17.59 0.76
C LYS A 280 -4.07 18.49 -0.13
N ALA A 281 -3.26 17.91 -1.01
CA ALA A 281 -2.37 18.63 -1.92
C ALA A 281 -3.05 19.10 -3.21
N LEU A 282 -4.27 18.62 -3.51
CA LEU A 282 -4.95 18.83 -4.78
C LEU A 282 -5.06 20.30 -5.22
N PRO A 283 -5.38 21.27 -4.36
CA PRO A 283 -5.39 22.68 -4.73
C PRO A 283 -4.02 23.18 -5.23
N ASP A 284 -2.94 22.79 -4.54
CA ASP A 284 -1.57 23.17 -4.92
C ASP A 284 -1.15 22.49 -6.23
N ILE A 285 -1.52 21.21 -6.41
CA ILE A 285 -1.27 20.44 -7.64
C ILE A 285 -1.96 21.09 -8.85
N LYS A 286 -3.26 21.43 -8.73
CA LYS A 286 -4.00 22.12 -9.78
C LYS A 286 -3.39 23.47 -10.12
N THR A 287 -2.98 24.23 -9.09
CA THR A 287 -2.35 25.55 -9.27
C THR A 287 -1.01 25.42 -9.96
N ALA A 288 -0.13 24.49 -9.53
CA ALA A 288 1.15 24.24 -10.17
C ALA A 288 1.00 23.84 -11.64
N ASN A 289 0.10 22.90 -11.92
CA ASN A 289 -0.21 22.48 -13.30
C ASN A 289 -0.67 23.65 -14.17
N LYS A 290 -1.53 24.54 -13.64
CA LYS A 290 -2.01 25.71 -14.36
C LYS A 290 -0.92 26.75 -14.59
N VAL A 291 -0.03 26.97 -13.61
CA VAL A 291 1.10 27.88 -13.75
C VAL A 291 2.05 27.38 -14.85
N VAL A 292 2.38 26.09 -14.88
CA VAL A 292 3.24 25.51 -15.93
C VAL A 292 2.56 25.63 -17.30
N GLU A 293 1.27 25.34 -17.41
CA GLU A 293 0.51 25.53 -18.67
C GLU A 293 0.63 26.98 -19.18
N LEU A 294 0.46 27.97 -18.28
CA LEU A 294 0.55 29.39 -18.64
C LEU A 294 1.97 29.79 -19.03
N ILE A 295 2.99 29.28 -18.35
CA ILE A 295 4.41 29.51 -18.69
C ILE A 295 4.69 28.95 -20.10
N LEU A 296 4.25 27.73 -20.41
CA LEU A 296 4.45 27.11 -21.72
C LEU A 296 3.72 27.88 -22.84
N LYS A 297 2.49 28.33 -22.59
CA LYS A 297 1.75 29.19 -23.53
C LYS A 297 2.46 30.51 -23.78
N ASN A 298 2.93 31.16 -22.73
CA ASN A 298 3.67 32.42 -22.83
C ASN A 298 5.02 32.23 -23.55
N ALA A 299 5.74 31.13 -23.24
CA ALA A 299 6.96 30.77 -23.94
C ALA A 299 6.71 30.51 -25.43
N SER A 300 5.61 29.84 -25.78
CA SER A 300 5.21 29.62 -27.18
C SER A 300 4.95 30.95 -27.88
N ILE A 301 4.24 31.88 -27.25
CA ILE A 301 4.00 33.23 -27.82
C ILE A 301 5.33 33.99 -28.00
N SER A 302 6.23 33.90 -27.03
CA SER A 302 7.54 34.57 -27.11
C SER A 302 8.43 34.00 -28.21
N VAL A 303 8.36 32.67 -28.47
CA VAL A 303 9.15 31.99 -29.52
C VAL A 303 8.55 32.20 -30.90
N THR A 304 7.23 32.10 -31.06
CA THR A 304 6.55 32.25 -32.34
C THR A 304 6.36 33.72 -32.73
N GLY A 305 6.30 34.61 -31.70
CA GLY A 305 6.03 36.03 -31.86
C GLY A 305 4.57 36.31 -32.28
N ILE A 306 3.92 37.20 -31.58
CA ILE A 306 2.71 37.84 -32.08
C ILE A 306 3.12 39.18 -32.63
N TRP A 307 2.78 39.40 -33.89
CA TRP A 307 3.17 40.61 -34.59
C TRP A 307 1.97 41.55 -34.76
N GLN A 308 2.15 42.79 -34.43
CA GLN A 308 1.18 43.83 -34.71
C GLN A 308 1.53 44.47 -36.07
N ALA A 309 0.53 44.63 -36.90
CA ALA A 309 0.65 45.35 -38.16
C ALA A 309 -0.25 46.58 -38.12
N ASP A 310 0.25 47.72 -38.55
CA ASP A 310 -0.59 48.90 -38.79
C ASP A 310 -1.48 48.61 -40.02
N ASP A 311 -2.77 48.93 -39.93
CA ASP A 311 -3.70 48.81 -41.07
C ASP A 311 -3.48 50.01 -42.02
N ASP A 312 -2.46 49.90 -42.87
CA ASP A 312 -2.05 50.94 -43.83
C ASP A 312 -2.52 50.66 -45.25
N GLY A 313 -3.33 49.60 -45.46
CA GLY A 313 -3.83 49.16 -46.76
C GLY A 313 -2.77 48.59 -47.70
N VAL A 314 -1.49 48.56 -47.30
CA VAL A 314 -0.36 48.02 -48.09
C VAL A 314 0.01 46.61 -47.65
N LEU A 315 -0.09 46.37 -46.35
CA LEU A 315 0.30 45.11 -45.75
C LEU A 315 -0.93 44.20 -45.55
N ASN A 316 -0.99 43.12 -46.34
CA ASN A 316 -2.01 42.11 -46.14
C ASN A 316 -1.46 41.00 -45.22
N PRO A 317 -1.94 40.87 -43.95
CA PRO A 317 -1.43 39.88 -42.99
C PRO A 317 -1.52 38.43 -43.45
N ALA A 318 -2.50 38.12 -44.33
CA ALA A 318 -2.69 36.76 -44.86
C ALA A 318 -1.56 36.32 -45.82
N ASN A 319 -0.85 37.26 -46.42
CA ASN A 319 0.19 36.99 -47.43
C ASN A 319 1.62 37.11 -46.87
N VAL A 320 1.77 37.52 -45.60
CA VAL A 320 3.09 37.69 -44.99
C VAL A 320 3.64 36.33 -44.56
N ARG A 321 4.76 35.91 -45.15
CA ARG A 321 5.51 34.72 -44.75
C ARG A 321 6.76 35.16 -43.98
N LEU A 322 6.84 34.81 -42.72
CA LEU A 322 8.01 35.06 -41.86
C LEU A 322 9.07 33.97 -42.09
N VAL A 323 9.77 34.03 -43.20
CA VAL A 323 10.91 33.15 -43.52
C VAL A 323 12.18 33.97 -43.69
N PRO A 324 13.36 33.42 -43.36
CA PRO A 324 14.62 34.12 -43.57
C PRO A 324 14.77 34.58 -45.03
N GLY A 325 15.06 35.88 -45.25
CA GLY A 325 15.21 36.49 -46.55
C GLY A 325 13.90 37.00 -47.19
N ALA A 326 12.75 36.93 -46.54
CA ALA A 326 11.51 37.51 -47.05
C ALA A 326 11.54 39.04 -47.02
N ILE A 327 11.11 39.66 -48.14
CA ILE A 327 10.95 41.12 -48.23
C ILE A 327 9.48 41.44 -47.99
N ILE A 328 9.21 42.18 -46.92
CA ILE A 328 7.87 42.59 -46.50
C ILE A 328 7.64 44.04 -46.90
N PRO A 329 6.68 44.36 -47.76
CA PRO A 329 6.37 45.72 -48.16
C PRO A 329 5.82 46.51 -46.97
N LYS A 330 6.21 47.78 -46.84
CA LYS A 330 5.81 48.68 -45.78
C LYS A 330 5.45 50.04 -46.33
N ALA A 331 4.34 50.62 -45.89
CA ALA A 331 3.96 52.00 -46.29
C ALA A 331 4.90 53.03 -45.66
N VAL A 332 5.06 54.17 -46.32
CA VAL A 332 5.87 55.29 -45.83
C VAL A 332 5.19 55.87 -44.58
N GLY A 333 5.88 55.81 -43.44
CA GLY A 333 5.34 56.30 -42.16
C GLY A 333 4.74 55.23 -41.21
N SER A 334 4.48 54.01 -41.70
CA SER A 334 4.04 52.90 -40.85
C SER A 334 5.19 52.33 -40.05
N LYS A 335 4.93 51.88 -38.81
CA LYS A 335 5.90 51.13 -38.00
C LYS A 335 6.21 49.75 -38.57
N GLY A 336 5.36 49.28 -39.50
CA GLY A 336 5.47 47.94 -40.08
C GLY A 336 5.03 46.87 -39.10
N LEU A 337 5.70 45.72 -39.12
CA LEU A 337 5.48 44.65 -38.17
C LEU A 337 6.27 44.91 -36.88
N THR A 338 5.57 45.10 -35.77
CA THR A 338 6.19 45.22 -34.46
C THR A 338 5.85 44.01 -33.59
N PRO A 339 6.82 43.38 -32.90
CA PRO A 339 6.52 42.28 -32.02
C PRO A 339 5.69 42.79 -30.84
N LEU A 340 4.64 42.04 -30.48
CA LEU A 340 3.90 42.27 -29.26
C LEU A 340 4.74 41.73 -28.08
N GLU A 341 5.17 42.61 -27.21
CA GLU A 341 5.90 42.18 -26.03
C GLU A 341 4.98 41.39 -25.09
N ALA A 342 5.39 40.17 -24.74
CA ALA A 342 4.67 39.35 -23.77
C ALA A 342 4.79 39.97 -22.37
N PRO A 343 3.69 40.34 -21.68
CA PRO A 343 3.74 41.12 -20.44
C PRO A 343 4.17 40.31 -19.19
N GLY A 344 4.65 39.09 -19.33
CA GLY A 344 4.95 38.19 -18.20
C GLY A 344 6.41 38.29 -17.73
N LYS A 345 6.61 38.42 -16.40
CA LYS A 345 7.91 38.25 -15.75
C LYS A 345 8.08 36.77 -15.38
N PHE A 346 8.92 36.04 -16.09
CA PHE A 346 9.18 34.61 -15.86
C PHE A 346 9.75 34.31 -14.46
N ASP A 347 10.59 35.20 -13.91
CA ASP A 347 11.26 34.99 -12.63
C ASP A 347 10.30 34.82 -11.46
N VAL A 348 9.22 35.62 -11.41
CA VAL A 348 8.20 35.51 -10.35
C VAL A 348 7.41 34.22 -10.48
N SER A 349 7.09 33.81 -11.71
CA SER A 349 6.36 32.56 -11.95
C SER A 349 7.19 31.34 -11.55
N GLN A 350 8.49 31.36 -11.79
CA GLN A 350 9.40 30.29 -11.41
C GLN A 350 9.53 30.17 -9.89
N LEU A 351 9.66 31.27 -9.17
CA LEU A 351 9.74 31.27 -7.71
C LEU A 351 8.47 30.70 -7.07
N VAL A 352 7.29 31.09 -7.57
CA VAL A 352 6.00 30.56 -7.12
C VAL A 352 5.87 29.06 -7.41
N LEU A 353 6.32 28.63 -8.59
CA LEU A 353 6.28 27.22 -8.98
C LEU A 353 7.19 26.36 -8.07
N GLU A 354 8.38 26.83 -7.75
CA GLU A 354 9.29 26.13 -6.83
C GLU A 354 8.70 26.00 -5.43
N ASP A 355 8.02 27.03 -4.93
CA ASP A 355 7.32 26.97 -3.64
C ASP A 355 6.16 25.97 -3.66
N LEU A 356 5.34 25.98 -4.72
CA LEU A 356 4.25 25.02 -4.91
C LEU A 356 4.77 23.58 -4.97
N ARG A 357 5.85 23.32 -5.71
CA ARG A 357 6.48 21.99 -5.79
C ARG A 357 7.00 21.51 -4.44
N LYS A 358 7.62 22.39 -3.65
CA LYS A 358 8.05 22.07 -2.29
C LYS A 358 6.85 21.73 -1.39
N ARG A 359 5.76 22.49 -1.49
CA ARG A 359 4.52 22.21 -0.72
C ARG A 359 3.87 20.90 -1.12
N ILE A 360 3.84 20.56 -2.43
CA ILE A 360 3.34 19.28 -2.93
C ILE A 360 4.19 18.14 -2.39
N ASN A 361 5.51 18.21 -2.52
CA ASN A 361 6.44 17.20 -2.01
C ASN A 361 6.33 17.02 -0.50
N HIS A 362 6.16 18.12 0.24
CA HIS A 362 5.96 18.08 1.68
C HIS A 362 4.61 17.41 2.06
N ALA A 363 3.52 17.75 1.35
CA ALA A 363 2.20 17.17 1.60
C ALA A 363 2.13 15.67 1.27
N LEU A 364 2.87 15.23 0.25
CA LEU A 364 3.02 13.84 -0.17
C LEU A 364 4.21 13.14 0.50
N LEU A 365 4.88 13.79 1.46
CA LEU A 365 6.01 13.25 2.22
C LEU A 365 7.23 12.85 1.37
N ALA A 366 7.28 13.25 0.11
CA ALA A 366 8.36 12.88 -0.80
C ALA A 366 9.70 13.49 -0.41
N ASP A 367 9.72 14.70 0.14
CA ASP A 367 10.90 15.38 0.68
C ASP A 367 11.49 14.70 1.92
N ARG A 368 10.66 13.96 2.66
CA ARG A 368 11.03 13.29 3.92
C ARG A 368 11.38 11.82 3.73
N LEU A 369 10.81 11.18 2.71
CA LEU A 369 11.01 9.77 2.39
C LEU A 369 12.04 9.57 1.27
N ALA A 370 12.48 10.64 0.58
CA ALA A 370 13.50 10.57 -0.44
C ALA A 370 14.83 10.02 0.12
N GLU A 371 15.43 9.08 -0.57
CA GLU A 371 16.78 8.63 -0.30
C GLU A 371 17.73 9.82 -0.51
N ILE A 372 18.36 10.29 0.56
CA ILE A 372 19.48 11.22 0.41
C ILE A 372 20.66 10.40 -0.06
N ASN A 373 21.09 10.62 -1.30
CA ASN A 373 22.35 10.12 -1.84
C ASN A 373 23.54 10.78 -1.11
N THR A 374 23.65 10.57 0.19
CA THR A 374 24.83 10.94 0.98
C THR A 374 25.73 9.70 1.08
N PRO A 375 26.96 9.76 0.56
CA PRO A 375 27.92 8.67 0.77
C PRO A 375 28.21 8.56 2.27
N ALA A 376 27.89 7.39 2.85
CA ALA A 376 28.13 7.01 4.23
C ALA A 376 27.21 7.69 5.27
N MET A 377 25.92 7.31 5.29
CA MET A 377 25.09 7.52 6.47
C MET A 377 25.57 6.64 7.64
N THR A 378 25.69 7.23 8.82
CA THR A 378 26.00 6.45 10.03
C THR A 378 24.76 5.62 10.44
N ALA A 379 24.98 4.48 11.10
CA ALA A 379 23.89 3.64 11.61
C ALA A 379 22.90 4.44 12.49
N THR A 380 23.38 5.43 13.23
CA THR A 380 22.57 6.32 14.07
C THR A 380 21.64 7.22 13.24
N GLU A 381 22.12 7.73 12.13
CA GLU A 381 21.37 8.63 11.24
C GLU A 381 20.23 7.89 10.52
N VAL A 382 20.45 6.63 10.13
CA VAL A 382 19.40 5.74 9.61
C VAL A 382 18.33 5.48 10.69
N LEU A 383 18.74 5.34 11.95
CA LEU A 383 17.85 5.10 13.09
C LEU A 383 16.97 6.31 13.40
N GLU A 384 17.54 7.52 13.39
CA GLU A 384 16.78 8.75 13.63
C GLU A 384 15.77 8.99 12.53
N ARG A 385 16.13 8.69 11.29
CA ARG A 385 15.25 8.84 10.12
C ARG A 385 14.06 7.89 10.16
N SER A 386 14.27 6.62 10.50
CA SER A 386 13.17 5.66 10.65
C SER A 386 12.23 6.07 11.78
N ALA A 387 12.75 6.62 12.88
CA ALA A 387 11.93 7.14 13.97
C ALA A 387 11.13 8.38 13.55
N GLU A 388 11.68 9.22 12.66
CA GLU A 388 10.99 10.37 12.09
C GLU A 388 9.85 9.95 11.15
N ILE A 389 10.08 8.98 10.28
CA ILE A 389 9.05 8.41 9.38
C ILE A 389 7.87 7.87 10.19
N ALA A 390 8.12 7.14 11.29
CA ALA A 390 7.04 6.66 12.16
C ALA A 390 6.28 7.79 12.87
N ARG A 391 6.98 8.84 13.26
CA ARG A 391 6.33 10.01 13.86
C ARG A 391 5.43 10.72 12.85
N ILE A 392 5.86 10.79 11.59
CA ILE A 392 5.12 11.41 10.49
C ILE A 392 3.90 10.57 10.10
N LEU A 393 4.08 9.26 9.98
CA LEU A 393 3.01 8.30 9.64
C LEU A 393 2.15 7.91 10.84
N GLY A 394 2.49 8.31 12.06
CA GLY A 394 2.01 7.77 13.33
C GLY A 394 0.53 7.41 13.42
N ALA A 395 -0.38 8.33 13.10
CA ALA A 395 -1.82 8.06 13.12
C ALA A 395 -2.26 7.14 11.97
N SER A 396 -1.70 7.33 10.77
CA SER A 396 -1.98 6.51 9.59
C SER A 396 -1.39 5.11 9.73
N PHE A 397 -0.20 4.98 10.34
CA PHE A 397 0.44 3.68 10.59
C PHE A 397 -0.42 2.78 11.50
N GLY A 398 -0.91 3.30 12.63
CA GLY A 398 -1.78 2.53 13.53
C GLY A 398 -3.06 2.05 12.85
N ARG A 399 -3.61 2.86 11.94
CA ARG A 399 -4.77 2.46 11.13
C ARG A 399 -4.41 1.38 10.11
N LEU A 400 -3.33 1.54 9.37
CA LEU A 400 -2.85 0.52 8.41
C LEU A 400 -2.50 -0.79 9.11
N GLN A 401 -1.95 -0.73 10.33
CA GLN A 401 -1.74 -1.92 11.15
C GLN A 401 -3.06 -2.63 11.47
N SER A 402 -4.10 -1.90 11.86
CA SER A 402 -5.38 -2.47 12.26
C SER A 402 -6.28 -2.88 11.09
N GLU A 403 -6.29 -2.11 9.99
CA GLU A 403 -7.19 -2.33 8.84
C GLU A 403 -6.54 -3.17 7.72
N LEU A 404 -5.19 -3.17 7.58
CA LEU A 404 -4.47 -3.94 6.56
C LEU A 404 -3.71 -5.12 7.17
N LEU A 405 -2.68 -4.84 8.00
CA LEU A 405 -1.73 -5.88 8.39
C LEU A 405 -2.36 -6.97 9.26
N THR A 406 -3.16 -6.59 10.25
CA THR A 406 -3.83 -7.57 11.14
C THR A 406 -4.81 -8.48 10.39
N PRO A 407 -5.74 -7.99 9.54
CA PRO A 407 -6.63 -8.85 8.76
C PRO A 407 -5.88 -9.72 7.75
N LEU A 408 -4.83 -9.17 7.11
CA LEU A 408 -3.99 -9.88 6.16
C LEU A 408 -3.34 -11.11 6.79
N LEU A 409 -2.67 -10.93 7.94
CA LEU A 409 -1.98 -12.01 8.64
C LEU A 409 -2.95 -13.02 9.23
N LYS A 410 -4.10 -12.58 9.78
CA LYS A 410 -5.14 -13.49 10.26
C LYS A 410 -5.68 -14.38 9.14
N ARG A 411 -5.93 -13.79 7.95
CA ARG A 411 -6.40 -14.57 6.80
C ARG A 411 -5.34 -15.53 6.27
N ALA A 412 -4.08 -15.10 6.16
CA ALA A 412 -2.96 -15.95 5.78
C ALA A 412 -2.84 -17.16 6.71
N PHE A 413 -2.91 -16.91 8.01
CA PHE A 413 -2.91 -17.96 9.03
C PHE A 413 -4.09 -18.93 8.86
N CYS A 414 -5.32 -18.42 8.68
CA CYS A 414 -6.51 -19.27 8.49
C CYS A 414 -6.41 -20.17 7.23
N ILE A 415 -5.86 -19.65 6.13
CA ILE A 415 -5.66 -20.43 4.89
C ILE A 415 -4.66 -21.56 5.13
N LEU A 416 -3.47 -21.27 5.68
CA LEU A 416 -2.43 -22.27 5.94
C LEU A 416 -2.87 -23.30 7.00
N ARG A 417 -3.61 -22.87 8.02
CA ARG A 417 -4.20 -23.78 9.01
C ARG A 417 -5.18 -24.76 8.37
N ARG A 418 -6.05 -24.27 7.48
CA ARG A 418 -7.02 -25.11 6.76
C ARG A 418 -6.34 -26.11 5.82
N ARG A 419 -5.20 -25.74 5.20
CA ARG A 419 -4.38 -26.63 4.39
C ARG A 419 -3.60 -27.66 5.19
N GLY A 420 -3.41 -27.43 6.47
CA GLY A 420 -2.57 -28.27 7.34
C GLY A 420 -1.07 -27.98 7.25
N ASP A 421 -0.67 -26.88 6.62
CA ASP A 421 0.72 -26.48 6.46
C ASP A 421 1.32 -25.97 7.79
N ILE A 422 0.47 -25.55 8.72
CA ILE A 422 0.83 -25.05 10.06
C ILE A 422 0.02 -25.73 11.15
N MET A 423 0.53 -25.69 12.37
CA MET A 423 -0.17 -26.24 13.53
C MET A 423 -1.43 -25.45 13.86
N ASN A 424 -2.43 -26.13 14.43
CA ASN A 424 -3.69 -25.53 14.81
C ASN A 424 -3.56 -24.84 16.18
N PHE A 425 -3.59 -23.51 16.19
CA PHE A 425 -3.71 -22.66 17.39
C PHE A 425 -4.50 -21.40 17.07
N ASP A 426 -4.94 -20.65 18.08
CA ASP A 426 -5.75 -19.45 17.86
C ASP A 426 -4.90 -18.17 17.96
N LEU A 427 -5.10 -17.27 17.00
CA LEU A 427 -4.51 -15.91 16.98
C LEU A 427 -5.46 -14.95 17.70
N ASP A 428 -5.57 -15.09 19.02
CA ASP A 428 -6.48 -14.29 19.85
C ASP A 428 -5.79 -13.10 20.58
N GLY A 429 -4.46 -12.99 20.44
CA GLY A 429 -3.64 -12.01 21.15
C GLY A 429 -3.35 -12.39 22.61
N LYS A 430 -3.94 -13.49 23.12
CA LYS A 430 -3.75 -14.00 24.48
C LYS A 430 -2.76 -15.15 24.51
N ILE A 431 -2.96 -16.13 23.65
CA ILE A 431 -2.08 -17.29 23.50
C ILE A 431 -0.98 -16.99 22.50
N VAL A 432 -1.33 -16.43 21.33
CA VAL A 432 -0.39 -16.00 20.30
C VAL A 432 -0.70 -14.59 19.86
N ASP A 433 0.31 -13.73 19.91
CA ASP A 433 0.24 -12.33 19.53
C ASP A 433 1.03 -12.07 18.22
N LEU A 434 0.51 -11.12 17.42
CA LEU A 434 1.14 -10.66 16.18
C LEU A 434 2.10 -9.51 16.50
N GLN A 435 3.38 -9.75 16.31
CA GLN A 435 4.39 -8.71 16.42
C GLN A 435 4.78 -8.19 15.04
N TYR A 436 4.54 -6.90 14.78
CA TYR A 436 5.02 -6.24 13.56
C TYR A 436 6.48 -5.88 13.72
N LYS A 437 7.31 -6.35 12.78
CA LYS A 437 8.76 -6.13 12.74
C LYS A 437 9.07 -5.19 11.58
N SER A 438 8.52 -3.98 11.59
CA SER A 438 8.90 -2.99 10.58
C SER A 438 10.38 -2.61 10.74
N PRO A 439 11.07 -2.14 9.68
CA PRO A 439 12.42 -1.59 9.78
C PRO A 439 12.57 -0.60 10.92
N LEU A 440 11.50 0.17 11.19
CA LEU A 440 11.39 1.07 12.32
C LEU A 440 11.42 0.37 13.69
N ALA A 441 10.63 -0.70 13.87
CA ALA A 441 10.64 -1.49 15.12
C ALA A 441 12.01 -2.12 15.34
N LEU A 442 12.69 -2.58 14.29
CA LEU A 442 14.05 -3.10 14.35
C LEU A 442 15.07 -2.02 14.73
N SER A 443 14.89 -0.79 14.26
CA SER A 443 15.76 0.32 14.61
C SER A 443 15.63 0.70 16.08
N GLN A 444 14.40 0.75 16.59
CA GLN A 444 14.14 1.02 18.00
C GLN A 444 14.69 -0.10 18.90
N ALA A 445 14.50 -1.35 18.50
CA ALA A 445 15.07 -2.50 19.19
C ALA A 445 16.60 -2.43 19.25
N ARG A 446 17.28 -2.00 18.17
CA ARG A 446 18.75 -1.81 18.18
C ARG A 446 19.19 -0.69 19.12
N LYS A 447 18.42 0.41 19.22
CA LYS A 447 18.70 1.49 20.18
C LYS A 447 18.60 0.99 21.62
N ASP A 448 17.55 0.21 21.92
CA ASP A 448 17.36 -0.40 23.22
C ASP A 448 18.49 -1.39 23.55
N VAL A 449 18.95 -2.17 22.55
CA VAL A 449 20.14 -3.03 22.68
C VAL A 449 21.39 -2.20 22.96
N GLY A 450 21.58 -1.08 22.26
CA GLY A 450 22.68 -0.14 22.51
C GLY A 450 22.68 0.37 23.96
N ASN A 451 21.54 0.84 24.43
CA ASN A 451 21.37 1.34 25.80
C ASN A 451 21.69 0.27 26.86
N VAL A 452 21.19 -0.96 26.67
CA VAL A 452 21.45 -2.07 27.60
C VAL A 452 22.93 -2.49 27.57
N THR A 453 23.53 -2.55 26.38
CA THR A 453 24.96 -2.88 26.23
C THR A 453 25.85 -1.83 26.87
N GLU A 454 25.52 -0.56 26.69
CA GLU A 454 26.21 0.55 27.33
C GLU A 454 26.06 0.51 28.84
N TRP A 455 24.85 0.28 29.36
CA TRP A 455 24.61 0.10 30.78
C TRP A 455 25.40 -1.06 31.38
N VAL A 456 25.41 -2.24 30.74
CA VAL A 456 26.18 -3.40 31.18
C VAL A 456 27.68 -3.09 31.17
N THR A 457 28.18 -2.37 30.15
CA THR A 457 29.59 -1.96 30.06
C THR A 457 29.97 -0.99 31.18
N GLN A 458 29.11 -0.01 31.48
CA GLN A 458 29.31 0.92 32.59
C GLN A 458 29.25 0.22 33.93
N ALA A 459 28.30 -0.72 34.13
CA ALA A 459 28.21 -1.53 35.34
C ALA A 459 29.49 -2.39 35.56
N ALA A 460 30.04 -2.96 34.48
CA ALA A 460 31.31 -3.69 34.55
C ALA A 460 32.50 -2.78 34.91
N ALA A 461 32.49 -1.52 34.48
CA ALA A 461 33.54 -0.55 34.82
C ALA A 461 33.53 -0.15 36.32
N LEU A 462 32.38 -0.30 37.00
CA LEU A 462 32.23 -0.09 38.47
C LEU A 462 32.78 -1.27 39.32
N GLY A 463 33.25 -2.35 38.70
CA GLY A 463 33.84 -3.50 39.34
C GLY A 463 32.84 -4.57 39.78
N ALA A 464 33.24 -5.43 40.72
CA ALA A 464 32.44 -6.59 41.14
C ALA A 464 31.05 -6.25 41.67
N ASP A 465 30.94 -5.15 42.40
CA ASP A 465 29.66 -4.68 42.97
C ASP A 465 28.69 -4.18 41.90
N GLY A 466 29.21 -3.53 40.85
CA GLY A 466 28.42 -3.12 39.68
C GLY A 466 27.88 -4.30 38.88
N LEU A 467 28.72 -5.33 38.68
CA LEU A 467 28.31 -6.55 37.98
C LEU A 467 27.29 -7.38 38.79
N ALA A 468 27.35 -7.35 40.15
CA ALA A 468 26.37 -8.02 41.00
C ALA A 468 24.95 -7.48 40.86
N ALA A 469 24.81 -6.22 40.39
CA ALA A 469 23.52 -5.61 40.13
C ALA A 469 22.92 -6.02 38.79
N VAL A 470 23.69 -6.69 37.91
CA VAL A 470 23.25 -7.07 36.55
C VAL A 470 22.98 -8.56 36.47
N ASN A 471 21.76 -8.94 36.16
CA ASN A 471 21.48 -10.34 35.82
C ASN A 471 21.92 -10.62 34.36
N MET A 472 23.20 -11.05 34.20
CA MET A 472 23.83 -11.31 32.91
C MET A 472 23.08 -12.35 32.08
N PHE A 473 22.48 -13.36 32.75
CA PHE A 473 21.74 -14.41 32.05
C PHE A 473 20.46 -13.87 31.43
N GLU A 474 19.65 -13.10 32.17
CA GLU A 474 18.45 -12.47 31.65
C GLU A 474 18.78 -11.35 30.64
N ALA A 475 19.84 -10.60 30.84
CA ALA A 475 20.31 -9.62 29.90
C ALA A 475 20.69 -10.28 28.56
N SER A 476 21.41 -11.41 28.58
CA SER A 476 21.77 -12.16 27.37
C SER A 476 20.56 -12.72 26.64
N LYS A 477 19.58 -13.27 27.37
CA LYS A 477 18.30 -13.72 26.80
C LYS A 477 17.53 -12.57 26.15
N TRP A 478 17.44 -11.45 26.85
CA TRP A 478 16.74 -10.27 26.34
C TRP A 478 17.44 -9.71 25.09
N LEU A 479 18.75 -9.61 25.09
CA LEU A 479 19.55 -9.21 23.92
C LEU A 479 19.33 -10.16 22.74
N GLY A 480 19.37 -11.46 22.95
CA GLY A 480 19.14 -12.46 21.90
C GLY A 480 17.73 -12.32 21.30
N ARG A 481 16.70 -12.18 22.14
CA ARG A 481 15.32 -11.98 21.69
C ARG A 481 15.13 -10.67 20.93
N THR A 482 15.75 -9.60 21.41
CA THR A 482 15.64 -8.25 20.79
C THR A 482 16.38 -8.16 19.47
N LEU A 483 17.53 -8.85 19.34
CA LEU A 483 18.31 -8.97 18.11
C LEU A 483 17.74 -10.00 17.11
N ASN A 484 16.61 -10.65 17.43
CA ASN A 484 16.02 -11.73 16.62
C ASN A 484 16.98 -12.92 16.39
N VAL A 485 17.78 -13.28 17.37
CA VAL A 485 18.57 -14.50 17.35
C VAL A 485 17.61 -15.70 17.37
N PRO A 486 17.82 -16.74 16.52
CA PRO A 486 16.97 -17.94 16.51
C PRO A 486 16.74 -18.51 17.92
N ALA A 487 15.49 -18.86 18.23
CA ALA A 487 15.12 -19.36 19.55
C ALA A 487 15.93 -20.62 19.97
N SER A 488 16.37 -21.41 18.99
CA SER A 488 17.23 -22.59 19.20
C SER A 488 18.61 -22.28 19.80
N LEU A 489 19.08 -21.04 19.68
CA LEU A 489 20.38 -20.59 20.23
C LEU A 489 20.23 -19.95 21.62
N ILE A 490 19.02 -19.71 22.10
CA ILE A 490 18.75 -19.06 23.37
C ILE A 490 18.39 -20.13 24.41
N ILE A 491 19.24 -20.29 25.46
CA ILE A 491 18.98 -21.19 26.57
C ILE A 491 18.00 -20.51 27.51
N GLU A 492 16.81 -21.08 27.67
CA GLU A 492 15.72 -20.49 28.47
C GLU A 492 15.88 -20.72 29.98
N THR A 493 16.47 -21.83 30.41
CA THR A 493 16.72 -22.17 31.82
C THR A 493 18.19 -22.03 32.12
N LYS A 494 18.53 -21.32 33.22
CA LYS A 494 19.90 -21.21 33.68
C LYS A 494 20.39 -22.63 33.98
N PRO A 495 21.51 -23.10 33.35
CA PRO A 495 22.04 -24.41 33.71
C PRO A 495 22.39 -24.41 35.19
N GLU A 496 21.88 -25.39 35.94
CA GLU A 496 22.31 -25.62 37.32
C GLU A 496 23.81 -25.79 37.32
N THR A 497 24.51 -24.93 38.05
CA THR A 497 25.96 -24.99 38.21
C THR A 497 26.28 -26.24 39.02
N THR A 498 26.36 -27.39 38.36
CA THR A 498 27.12 -28.53 38.87
C THR A 498 28.56 -28.08 38.92
N GLY A 499 29.09 -27.89 40.11
CA GLY A 499 30.44 -27.38 40.34
C GLY A 499 31.53 -28.25 39.66
N ALA A 500 31.88 -27.86 38.45
CA ALA A 500 33.13 -28.25 37.81
C ALA A 500 33.77 -26.94 37.33
N ALA A 501 34.65 -26.43 38.18
CA ALA A 501 35.57 -25.37 37.80
C ALA A 501 36.36 -25.82 36.57
N LEU A 502 36.06 -25.28 35.38
CA LEU A 502 36.96 -25.32 34.26
C LEU A 502 38.12 -24.39 34.63
N GLU A 503 39.23 -24.99 35.14
CA GLU A 503 40.52 -24.34 35.24
C GLU A 503 40.95 -23.92 33.80
N LEU A 504 40.82 -22.64 33.52
CA LEU A 504 41.50 -22.04 32.37
C LEU A 504 43.00 -22.03 32.67
N SER A 505 43.72 -23.01 32.15
CA SER A 505 45.19 -23.02 32.13
C SER A 505 45.69 -21.76 31.37
N PRO A 506 46.62 -20.98 31.95
CA PRO A 506 47.20 -19.84 31.26
C PRO A 506 48.02 -20.30 30.05
N VAL A 507 47.68 -19.77 28.88
CA VAL A 507 48.48 -19.94 27.65
C VAL A 507 49.86 -19.34 27.90
N GLY A 508 50.85 -20.23 28.04
CA GLY A 508 52.23 -19.88 28.21
C GLY A 508 52.79 -19.21 26.97
N ASN A 509 53.46 -18.12 27.24
CA ASN A 509 54.29 -17.37 26.30
C ASN A 509 55.53 -18.23 25.99
N GLY A 510 55.61 -18.85 24.81
CA GLY A 510 56.73 -19.68 24.37
C GLY A 510 57.26 -19.18 23.03
N GLY A 511 58.50 -18.80 23.08
CA GLY A 511 59.27 -18.06 22.12
C GLY A 511 59.45 -18.69 20.72
N ARG A 512 59.92 -17.86 19.87
CA ARG A 512 60.44 -18.09 18.51
C ARG A 512 61.42 -19.25 18.42
N GLU A 513 61.23 -20.11 17.46
CA GLU A 513 62.39 -20.67 16.70
C GLU A 513 62.00 -20.88 15.24
N ALA A 514 62.84 -20.38 14.38
CA ALA A 514 62.82 -20.51 12.93
C ALA A 514 63.22 -21.90 12.50
N GLY A 515 62.52 -22.51 11.57
CA GLY A 515 62.89 -23.79 10.95
C GLY A 515 62.31 -23.93 9.56
N ASN A 516 63.15 -23.77 8.63
CA ASN A 516 63.01 -23.84 7.18
C ASN A 516 62.77 -25.28 6.69
N VAL A 517 62.41 -25.46 5.39
CA VAL A 517 62.29 -26.68 4.56
C VAL A 517 60.86 -27.18 4.41
N GLY A 518 60.21 -27.25 3.25
CA GLY A 518 60.57 -27.43 1.85
C GLY A 518 59.44 -28.21 1.19
N ILE A 519 58.96 -27.72 0.09
CA ILE A 519 58.42 -28.35 -1.12
C ILE A 519 57.85 -29.80 -1.00
N LEU A 520 56.60 -30.01 -1.17
CA LEU A 520 55.96 -30.74 -2.30
C LEU A 520 54.44 -30.47 -2.34
#